data_2abb98d7d5fa09636d3ca0d09bdb0df3
#
_entry.id   2abb98d7d5fa09636d3ca0d09bdb0df3
#
_cell.length_a   1.000
_cell.length_b   1.000
_cell.length_c   1.000
_cell.angle_alpha   90.00
_cell.angle_beta   90.00
_cell.angle_gamma   90.00
#
_symmetry.space_group_name_H-M   'P 1'
#
loop_
_entity.id
_entity.type
_entity.pdbx_description
1 polymer ?
#
loop_
_entity_poly.entity_id
_entity_poly.type
_entity_poly.pdbx_seq_one_letter_code
_entity_poly.pdbx_strand_id
1 'polypeptide(L)'
;MIKLFIGGKGSGKTKTLIELVNNAAGSSNGSVVCIEKGDKLRLDITYKARLIDTDAYGVTDAEALYGFLAGILASNSDITDLFVDSALKICGN
;
A
#
# COMPACT_ATOMS: atom_id res chain seq x y z
N MET A 1 6.08 16.19 -0.59
CA MET A 1 6.06 15.40 0.66
C MET A 1 5.21 14.15 0.46
N ILE A 2 5.72 13.01 0.86
CA ILE A 2 5.02 11.75 0.73
C ILE A 2 4.23 11.48 2.01
N LYS A 3 2.96 11.14 1.86
CA LYS A 3 2.12 10.73 2.98
C LYS A 3 2.19 9.21 3.11
N LEU A 4 2.50 8.73 4.30
CA LEU A 4 2.58 7.30 4.59
C LEU A 4 1.45 6.90 5.53
N PHE A 5 0.67 5.90 5.12
CA PHE A 5 -0.41 5.35 5.93
C PHE A 5 -0.16 3.86 6.14
N ILE A 6 -0.10 3.44 7.40
CA ILE A 6 0.10 2.03 7.73
C ILE A 6 -1.14 1.53 8.44
N GLY A 7 -1.83 0.58 7.83
CA GLY A 7 -3.00 -0.04 8.40
C GLY A 7 -2.63 -1.22 9.28
N GLY A 8 -3.30 -1.34 10.41
CA GLY A 8 -3.15 -2.48 11.30
C GLY A 8 -4.36 -3.41 11.19
N LYS A 9 -4.41 -4.38 12.07
CA LYS A 9 -5.56 -5.28 12.19
C LYS A 9 -6.73 -4.55 12.83
N GLY A 10 -7.93 -4.92 12.45
CA GLY A 10 -9.13 -4.40 13.08
C GLY A 10 -10.30 -4.40 12.13
N SER A 11 -11.51 -4.60 12.66
CA SER A 11 -12.71 -4.59 11.83
C SER A 11 -12.97 -3.18 11.30
N GLY A 12 -13.42 -3.09 10.07
CA GLY A 12 -13.76 -1.83 9.44
C GLY A 12 -12.59 -1.04 8.87
N LYS A 13 -11.37 -1.41 9.18
CA LYS A 13 -10.21 -0.66 8.70
C LYS A 13 -9.94 -0.84 7.22
N THR A 14 -10.25 -2.01 6.68
CA THR A 14 -10.06 -2.25 5.25
C THR A 14 -10.96 -1.36 4.42
N LYS A 15 -12.22 -1.19 4.83
CA LYS A 15 -13.14 -0.31 4.11
C LYS A 15 -12.65 1.12 4.13
N THR A 16 -12.17 1.59 5.29
CA THR A 16 -11.63 2.93 5.43
C THR A 16 -10.40 3.12 4.55
N LEU A 17 -9.53 2.11 4.51
CA LEU A 17 -8.35 2.16 3.66
C LEU A 17 -8.71 2.28 2.18
N ILE A 18 -9.69 1.50 1.73
CA ILE A 18 -10.15 1.56 0.35
C ILE A 18 -10.62 2.98 0.00
N GLU A 19 -11.40 3.58 0.89
CA GLU A 19 -11.89 4.95 0.68
C GLU A 19 -10.73 5.95 0.62
N LEU A 20 -9.77 5.82 1.54
CA LEU A 20 -8.63 6.72 1.57
C LEU A 20 -7.78 6.60 0.30
N VAL A 21 -7.52 5.38 -0.14
CA VAL A 21 -6.73 5.14 -1.34
C VAL A 21 -7.43 5.71 -2.57
N ASN A 22 -8.73 5.42 -2.71
CA ASN A 22 -9.47 5.88 -3.88
C ASN A 22 -9.61 7.41 -3.90
N ASN A 23 -9.81 8.03 -2.74
CA ASN A 23 -9.87 9.49 -2.65
C ASN A 23 -8.51 10.11 -2.99
N ALA A 24 -7.42 9.55 -2.47
CA ALA A 24 -6.09 10.05 -2.77
C ALA A 24 -5.78 9.92 -4.26
N ALA A 25 -6.12 8.78 -4.85
CA ALA A 25 -5.88 8.54 -6.28
C ALA A 25 -6.64 9.52 -7.16
N GLY A 26 -7.85 9.92 -6.72
CA GLY A 26 -8.67 10.87 -7.47
C GLY A 26 -8.20 12.32 -7.37
N SER A 27 -7.45 12.66 -6.32
CA SER A 27 -7.05 14.05 -6.06
C SER A 27 -5.55 14.31 -6.18
N SER A 28 -4.72 13.26 -6.20
CA SER A 28 -3.27 13.42 -6.23
C SER A 28 -2.79 13.87 -7.61
N ASN A 29 -1.75 14.70 -7.62
CA ASN A 29 -1.05 15.09 -8.84
C ASN A 29 0.06 14.11 -9.20
N GLY A 30 0.30 13.12 -8.36
CA GLY A 30 1.36 12.13 -8.58
C GLY A 30 0.82 10.72 -8.46
N SER A 31 1.69 9.81 -8.07
CA SER A 31 1.35 8.39 -7.95
C SER A 31 0.86 8.06 -6.55
N VAL A 32 -0.18 7.25 -6.48
CA VAL A 32 -0.69 6.69 -5.24
C VAL A 32 -0.44 5.18 -5.29
N VAL A 33 0.21 4.66 -4.26
CA VAL A 33 0.60 3.25 -4.18
C VAL A 33 -0.04 2.62 -2.95
N CYS A 34 -0.65 1.46 -3.13
CA CYS A 34 -1.23 0.68 -2.04
C CYS A 34 -0.58 -0.70 -2.03
N ILE A 35 -0.05 -1.08 -0.88
CA ILE A 35 0.66 -2.36 -0.70
C ILE A 35 -0.17 -3.23 0.23
N GLU A 36 -0.43 -4.46 -0.19
CA GLU A 36 -1.14 -5.42 0.65
C GLU A 36 -0.53 -6.82 0.51
N LYS A 37 -0.87 -7.69 1.45
CA LYS A 37 -0.55 -9.10 1.36
C LYS A 37 -1.69 -9.80 0.64
N GLY A 38 -1.46 -10.24 -0.58
CA GLY A 38 -2.48 -10.81 -1.45
C GLY A 38 -3.11 -9.78 -2.36
N ASP A 39 -4.22 -10.13 -2.99
CA ASP A 39 -4.87 -9.27 -3.99
C ASP A 39 -6.36 -9.06 -3.70
N LYS A 40 -6.75 -9.13 -2.43
CA LYS A 40 -8.16 -9.03 -2.05
C LYS A 40 -8.80 -7.70 -2.42
N LEU A 41 -8.00 -6.64 -2.44
CA LEU A 41 -8.51 -5.29 -2.70
C LEU A 41 -8.54 -4.93 -4.18
N ARG A 42 -8.12 -5.83 -5.05
CA ARG A 42 -7.96 -5.51 -6.48
C ARG A 42 -9.21 -4.95 -7.14
N LEU A 43 -10.38 -5.45 -6.76
CA LEU A 43 -11.63 -4.99 -7.34
C LEU A 43 -12.19 -3.73 -6.67
N ASP A 44 -11.65 -3.38 -5.51
CA ASP A 44 -12.13 -2.24 -4.72
C ASP A 44 -11.27 -0.98 -4.92
N ILE A 45 -10.02 -1.15 -5.34
CA ILE A 45 -9.10 -0.04 -5.54
C ILE A 45 -9.16 0.42 -6.98
N THR A 46 -9.29 1.72 -7.18
CA THR A 46 -9.31 2.31 -8.53
C THR A 46 -8.02 2.04 -9.28
N TYR A 47 -8.11 1.85 -10.60
CA TYR A 47 -6.93 1.63 -11.44
C TYR A 47 -5.94 2.80 -11.39
N LYS A 48 -6.37 3.97 -10.91
CA LYS A 48 -5.49 5.14 -10.78
C LYS A 48 -4.47 4.98 -9.67
N ALA A 49 -4.73 4.09 -8.72
CA ALA A 49 -3.76 3.75 -7.69
C ALA A 49 -3.04 2.46 -8.10
N ARG A 50 -1.75 2.38 -7.76
CA ARG A 50 -1.01 1.16 -8.01
C ARG A 50 -1.15 0.22 -6.82
N LEU A 51 -1.73 -0.94 -7.06
CA LEU A 51 -1.88 -1.96 -6.03
C LEU A 51 -0.78 -3.00 -6.18
N ILE A 52 -0.04 -3.23 -5.11
CA ILE A 52 1.10 -4.16 -5.12
C ILE A 52 0.88 -5.25 -4.08
N ASP A 53 0.97 -6.50 -4.52
CA ASP A 53 0.84 -7.69 -3.67
C ASP A 53 2.22 -8.12 -3.19
N THR A 54 2.46 -8.06 -1.88
CA THR A 54 3.76 -8.44 -1.32
C THR A 54 4.06 -9.92 -1.51
N ASP A 55 3.04 -10.78 -1.58
CA ASP A 55 3.26 -12.22 -1.80
C ASP A 55 3.85 -12.48 -3.19
N ALA A 56 3.51 -11.66 -4.17
CA ALA A 56 4.03 -11.83 -5.53
C ALA A 56 5.53 -11.58 -5.61
N TYR A 57 6.09 -10.88 -4.63
CA TYR A 57 7.51 -10.50 -4.63
C TYR A 57 8.30 -11.10 -3.47
N GLY A 58 7.71 -12.03 -2.74
CA GLY A 58 8.40 -12.73 -1.67
C GLY A 58 8.71 -11.88 -0.44
N VAL A 59 7.93 -10.84 -0.20
CA VAL A 59 8.11 -9.97 0.96
C VAL A 59 7.36 -10.56 2.14
N THR A 60 8.08 -11.16 3.09
CA THR A 60 7.47 -11.95 4.16
C THR A 60 7.89 -11.55 5.57
N ASP A 61 8.78 -10.57 5.72
CA ASP A 61 9.20 -10.10 7.04
C ASP A 61 9.44 -8.59 7.02
N ALA A 62 9.71 -8.04 8.20
CA ALA A 62 9.86 -6.60 8.36
C ALA A 62 11.05 -6.05 7.59
N GLU A 63 12.16 -6.79 7.58
CA GLU A 63 13.36 -6.36 6.88
C GLU A 63 13.14 -6.32 5.37
N ALA A 64 12.50 -7.36 4.83
CA ALA A 64 12.17 -7.40 3.42
C ALA A 64 11.18 -6.29 3.06
N LEU A 65 10.19 -6.04 3.91
CA LEU A 65 9.22 -4.96 3.68
C LEU A 65 9.91 -3.60 3.65
N TYR A 66 10.83 -3.37 4.57
CA TYR A 66 11.57 -2.10 4.61
C TYR A 66 12.32 -1.87 3.29
N GLY A 67 13.06 -2.86 2.83
CA GLY A 67 13.80 -2.76 1.57
C GLY A 67 12.88 -2.58 0.36
N PHE A 68 11.74 -3.26 0.37
CA PHE A 68 10.74 -3.16 -0.68
C PHE A 68 10.19 -1.74 -0.78
N LEU A 69 9.80 -1.17 0.36
CA LEU A 69 9.28 0.21 0.42
C LEU A 69 10.36 1.21 0.00
N ALA A 70 11.58 1.03 0.49
CA ALA A 70 12.68 1.92 0.13
C ALA A 70 12.95 1.88 -1.38
N GLY A 71 12.90 0.69 -1.98
CA GLY A 71 13.08 0.53 -3.41
C GLY A 71 11.98 1.21 -4.22
N ILE A 72 10.73 1.08 -3.78
CA ILE A 72 9.61 1.72 -4.43
C ILE A 72 9.77 3.25 -4.40
N LEU A 73 10.12 3.80 -3.24
CA LEU A 73 10.31 5.23 -3.09
C LEU A 73 11.51 5.73 -3.89
N ALA A 74 12.56 4.94 -3.95
CA ALA A 74 13.76 5.31 -4.70
C ALA A 74 13.51 5.32 -6.22
N SER A 75 12.63 4.43 -6.69
CA SER A 75 12.39 4.28 -8.13
C SER A 75 11.35 5.23 -8.70
N ASN A 76 10.54 5.86 -7.85
CA ASN A 76 9.43 6.69 -8.33
C ASN A 76 9.32 7.96 -7.49
N SER A 77 9.83 9.06 -8.03
CA SER A 77 9.82 10.36 -7.36
C SER A 77 8.44 11.02 -7.38
N ASP A 78 7.48 10.47 -8.12
CA ASP A 78 6.15 11.04 -8.23
C ASP A 78 5.16 10.52 -7.20
N ILE A 79 5.59 9.64 -6.31
CA ILE A 79 4.70 9.09 -5.28
C ILE A 79 4.32 10.19 -4.29
N THR A 80 3.01 10.39 -4.11
CA THR A 80 2.49 11.35 -3.13
C THR A 80 1.93 10.66 -1.90
N ASP A 81 1.35 9.47 -2.08
CA ASP A 81 0.71 8.73 -1.01
C ASP A 81 1.10 7.27 -1.10
N LEU A 82 1.50 6.69 0.02
CA LEU A 82 1.87 5.28 0.12
C LEU A 82 1.06 4.65 1.25
N PHE A 83 0.27 3.66 0.92
CA PHE A 83 -0.58 2.95 1.88
C PHE A 83 -0.05 1.53 2.03
N VAL A 84 0.03 1.06 3.27
CA VAL A 84 0.42 -0.33 3.57
C VAL A 84 -0.68 -0.97 4.39
N ASP A 85 -1.40 -1.92 3.79
CA ASP A 85 -2.46 -2.64 4.47
C ASP A 85 -1.90 -3.88 5.17
N SER A 86 -2.33 -4.10 6.39
CA SER A 86 -2.00 -5.32 7.14
C SER A 86 -0.49 -5.52 7.29
N ALA A 87 0.23 -4.47 7.67
CA ALA A 87 1.68 -4.52 7.81
C ALA A 87 2.14 -5.67 8.71
N LEU A 88 1.42 -5.95 9.80
CA LEU A 88 1.77 -7.04 10.70
C LEU A 88 1.69 -8.41 10.01
N LYS A 89 0.70 -8.61 9.14
CA LYS A 89 0.58 -9.87 8.40
C LYS A 89 1.74 -10.02 7.41
N ILE A 90 2.14 -8.92 6.77
CA ILE A 90 3.26 -8.93 5.84
C ILE A 90 4.53 -9.33 6.58
N CYS A 91 4.70 -8.84 7.80
CA CYS A 91 5.89 -9.11 8.61
C CYS A 91 5.88 -10.50 9.27
N GLY A 92 4.87 -11.30 9.01
CA GLY A 92 4.84 -12.67 9.52
C GLY A 92 4.21 -12.84 10.90
N ASN A 93 3.45 -11.88 11.36
CA ASN A 93 2.76 -11.97 12.65
C ASN A 93 1.28 -12.18 12.49
#